data_fca4a0e5f658caf4f8c00da1cd50b59c
#
_entry.id   fca4a0e5f658caf4f8c00da1cd50b59c
#
_cell.length_a   1.000
_cell.length_b   1.000
_cell.length_c   1.000
_cell.angle_alpha   90.00
_cell.angle_beta   90.00
_cell.angle_gamma   90.00
#
_symmetry.space_group_name_H-M   'P 1'
#
loop_
_entity.id
_entity.type
_entity.pdbx_description
1 polymer ?
#
loop_
_entity_poly.entity_id
_entity_poly.type
_entity_poly.pdbx_seq_one_letter_code
_entity_poly.pdbx_strand_id
1 'polypeptide(L)'
;QVETGVRAYLTKDKYGDYVIPVESQRPVFLMGPPGIGKTAIMEQIAEEMNIALVSYSMTHHTRQSAIGLPFIAEKEYGGRKYHVSEYTMSEIIASMYDIMEETGKREGILFLDEINCISETLAPSMLQFLQYKTFGRHRVPDGWVVVTAGNPPEYNDSVRDFDLVTWDRLKRIDIEPDFKIWKEYAENKGVHPLILSYLETKKEDFYSIETTVDGKDFVTARGWVDLSDMMFLLEQQGADIDEQLISQYIQNRRIAKSFAAYYDLFHKYQKEYRIADILDGDDVKDVISMAGKARFDERITVLGLLTHSLEEDTREIYQENQGLLRAVNLIRENKERLEDAKAPEGSGILSE
;
A
#
# COMPACT_ATOMS: atom_id res chain seq x y z
N GLN A 1 8.64 3.07 -12.51
CA GLN A 1 9.40 4.34 -12.53
C GLN A 1 9.91 4.72 -11.14
N VAL A 2 9.07 4.66 -10.09
CA VAL A 2 9.47 4.95 -8.71
C VAL A 2 10.54 3.97 -8.26
N GLU A 3 10.27 2.68 -8.34
CA GLU A 3 11.23 1.61 -8.01
C GLU A 3 12.57 1.78 -8.73
N THR A 4 12.55 2.03 -10.03
CA THR A 4 13.76 2.29 -10.83
C THR A 4 14.53 3.49 -10.28
N GLY A 5 13.83 4.55 -9.85
CA GLY A 5 14.44 5.72 -9.24
C GLY A 5 15.09 5.41 -7.89
N VAL A 6 14.40 4.66 -7.04
CA VAL A 6 14.92 4.21 -5.74
C VAL A 6 16.15 3.32 -5.91
N ARG A 7 16.08 2.31 -6.80
CA ARG A 7 17.22 1.44 -7.12
C ARG A 7 18.43 2.24 -7.60
N ALA A 8 18.23 3.25 -8.46
CA ALA A 8 19.31 4.09 -8.97
C ALA A 8 19.99 4.88 -7.83
N TYR A 9 19.20 5.42 -6.87
CA TYR A 9 19.76 6.16 -5.73
C TYR A 9 20.46 5.26 -4.70
N LEU A 10 20.09 3.99 -4.61
CA LEU A 10 20.73 2.99 -3.76
C LEU A 10 21.90 2.27 -4.43
N THR A 11 22.25 2.64 -5.67
CA THR A 11 23.40 2.05 -6.38
C THR A 11 24.70 2.46 -5.71
N LYS A 12 25.55 1.46 -5.43
CA LYS A 12 26.87 1.65 -4.82
C LYS A 12 27.99 1.47 -5.84
N ASP A 13 29.07 2.17 -5.63
CA ASP A 13 30.30 1.98 -6.39
C ASP A 13 31.09 0.74 -5.90
N LYS A 14 32.25 0.52 -6.52
CA LYS A 14 33.13 -0.61 -6.18
C LYS A 14 33.73 -0.54 -4.77
N TYR A 15 33.62 0.57 -4.09
CA TYR A 15 34.09 0.77 -2.72
C TYR A 15 32.97 0.63 -1.68
N GLY A 16 31.72 0.51 -2.12
CA GLY A 16 30.54 0.42 -1.26
C GLY A 16 29.88 1.74 -0.95
N ASP A 17 30.36 2.86 -1.51
CA ASP A 17 29.77 4.18 -1.35
C ASP A 17 28.64 4.40 -2.36
N TYR A 18 27.59 5.14 -1.96
CA TYR A 18 26.49 5.49 -2.86
C TYR A 18 27.00 6.41 -3.98
N VAL A 19 26.72 6.02 -5.24
CA VAL A 19 27.15 6.78 -6.43
C VAL A 19 26.56 8.20 -6.41
N ILE A 20 25.32 8.35 -5.90
CA ILE A 20 24.66 9.64 -5.71
C ILE A 20 24.42 9.82 -4.20
N PRO A 21 25.21 10.67 -3.52
CA PRO A 21 25.03 10.93 -2.09
C PRO A 21 23.63 11.51 -1.80
N VAL A 22 23.10 11.27 -0.60
CA VAL A 22 21.74 11.63 -0.19
C VAL A 22 21.42 13.12 -0.44
N GLU A 23 22.36 14.01 -0.16
CA GLU A 23 22.22 15.45 -0.39
C GLU A 23 22.08 15.84 -1.86
N SER A 24 22.58 15.02 -2.78
CA SER A 24 22.52 15.24 -4.23
C SER A 24 21.31 14.55 -4.88
N GLN A 25 20.58 13.71 -4.15
CA GLN A 25 19.38 13.06 -4.63
C GLN A 25 18.21 14.05 -4.71
N ARG A 26 17.53 14.10 -5.84
CA ARG A 26 16.26 14.83 -5.94
C ARG A 26 15.16 14.01 -5.27
N PRO A 27 14.38 14.54 -4.30
CA PRO A 27 13.21 13.84 -3.79
C PRO A 27 12.25 13.50 -4.92
N VAL A 28 11.72 12.30 -4.88
CA VAL A 28 10.65 11.90 -5.81
C VAL A 28 9.35 12.50 -5.31
N PHE A 29 8.58 13.13 -6.20
CA PHE A 29 7.26 13.67 -5.88
C PHE A 29 6.20 12.94 -6.71
N LEU A 30 5.32 12.22 -6.02
CA LEU A 30 4.20 11.50 -6.60
C LEU A 30 2.98 12.42 -6.66
N MET A 31 2.64 12.90 -7.82
CA MET A 31 1.44 13.70 -8.05
C MET A 31 0.32 12.78 -8.53
N GLY A 32 -0.80 12.73 -7.82
CA GLY A 32 -1.93 11.90 -8.26
C GLY A 32 -3.14 12.09 -7.38
N PRO A 33 -4.35 11.76 -7.87
CA PRO A 33 -5.58 11.95 -7.16
C PRO A 33 -5.65 11.12 -5.85
N PRO A 34 -6.56 11.43 -4.94
CA PRO A 34 -6.71 10.71 -3.67
C PRO A 34 -7.19 9.27 -3.89
N GLY A 35 -6.83 8.36 -2.98
CA GLY A 35 -7.36 6.99 -2.96
C GLY A 35 -6.87 6.05 -4.08
N ILE A 36 -5.81 6.41 -4.82
CA ILE A 36 -5.22 5.57 -5.88
C ILE A 36 -4.13 4.61 -5.38
N GLY A 37 -3.83 4.62 -4.06
CA GLY A 37 -2.86 3.70 -3.47
C GLY A 37 -1.41 4.19 -3.44
N LYS A 38 -1.15 5.51 -3.40
CA LYS A 38 0.25 6.04 -3.34
C LYS A 38 1.07 5.43 -2.21
N THR A 39 0.49 5.26 -1.03
CA THR A 39 1.14 4.64 0.13
C THR A 39 1.38 3.14 -0.11
N ALA A 40 0.38 2.42 -0.63
CA ALA A 40 0.50 0.98 -0.94
C ALA A 40 1.60 0.69 -1.97
N ILE A 41 1.80 1.59 -2.95
CA ILE A 41 2.91 1.51 -3.91
C ILE A 41 4.27 1.57 -3.17
N MET A 42 4.40 2.43 -2.15
CA MET A 42 5.64 2.52 -1.37
C MET A 42 5.87 1.28 -0.51
N GLU A 43 4.82 0.75 0.09
CA GLU A 43 4.86 -0.49 0.87
C GLU A 43 5.31 -1.67 -0.01
N GLN A 44 4.71 -1.82 -1.18
CA GLN A 44 5.06 -2.87 -2.14
C GLN A 44 6.52 -2.74 -2.61
N ILE A 45 6.98 -1.54 -2.99
CA ILE A 45 8.37 -1.31 -3.40
C ILE A 45 9.35 -1.64 -2.28
N ALA A 46 9.05 -1.24 -1.04
CA ALA A 46 9.89 -1.52 0.11
C ALA A 46 9.99 -3.02 0.40
N GLU A 47 8.88 -3.74 0.26
CA GLU A 47 8.83 -5.21 0.41
C GLU A 47 9.63 -5.92 -0.70
N GLU A 48 9.36 -5.61 -1.97
CA GLU A 48 10.05 -6.21 -3.13
C GLU A 48 11.56 -5.96 -3.13
N MET A 49 11.99 -4.78 -2.66
CA MET A 49 13.40 -4.43 -2.52
C MET A 49 14.02 -4.90 -1.21
N ASN A 50 13.22 -5.41 -0.28
CA ASN A 50 13.61 -5.77 1.09
C ASN A 50 14.33 -4.62 1.83
N ILE A 51 13.86 -3.39 1.69
CA ILE A 51 14.34 -2.19 2.38
C ILE A 51 13.34 -1.71 3.45
N ALA A 52 13.75 -0.78 4.30
CA ALA A 52 12.87 -0.20 5.30
C ALA A 52 11.92 0.85 4.68
N LEU A 53 10.78 1.06 5.32
CA LEU A 53 9.84 2.14 4.98
C LEU A 53 9.46 2.90 6.25
N VAL A 54 9.64 4.21 6.23
CA VAL A 54 9.10 5.15 7.21
C VAL A 54 8.11 6.05 6.49
N SER A 55 6.86 6.07 6.94
CA SER A 55 5.76 6.81 6.28
C SER A 55 5.12 7.80 7.24
N TYR A 56 4.95 9.03 6.80
CA TYR A 56 4.28 10.11 7.54
C TYR A 56 3.27 10.85 6.67
N SER A 57 2.06 11.08 7.20
CA SER A 57 1.14 12.09 6.65
C SER A 57 1.51 13.45 7.24
N MET A 58 1.91 14.37 6.40
CA MET A 58 2.44 15.67 6.81
C MET A 58 1.37 16.66 7.27
N THR A 59 0.10 16.41 7.01
CA THR A 59 -1.03 17.26 7.44
C THR A 59 -1.22 17.27 8.94
N HIS A 60 -0.79 16.22 9.65
CA HIS A 60 -0.92 16.09 11.10
C HIS A 60 0.31 16.60 11.87
N HIS A 61 1.39 16.97 11.15
CA HIS A 61 2.62 17.44 11.79
C HIS A 61 2.61 18.93 12.02
N THR A 62 2.99 19.31 13.24
CA THR A 62 3.32 20.71 13.58
C THR A 62 4.78 20.98 13.23
N ARG A 63 5.16 22.27 13.19
CA ARG A 63 6.56 22.63 13.02
C ARG A 63 7.46 22.01 14.09
N GLN A 64 6.99 21.89 15.32
CA GLN A 64 7.75 21.36 16.45
C GLN A 64 7.99 19.85 16.34
N SER A 65 6.97 19.07 15.93
CA SER A 65 7.14 17.63 15.73
C SER A 65 8.04 17.31 14.53
N ALA A 66 7.91 18.07 13.44
CA ALA A 66 8.69 17.84 12.22
C ALA A 66 10.16 18.27 12.34
N ILE A 67 10.47 19.37 13.05
CA ILE A 67 11.83 19.94 13.11
C ILE A 67 12.55 19.60 14.41
N GLY A 68 11.81 19.30 15.48
CA GLY A 68 12.31 19.16 16.85
C GLY A 68 12.05 20.41 17.68
N LEU A 69 12.30 20.30 18.99
CA LEU A 69 12.13 21.37 19.96
C LEU A 69 13.44 22.14 20.16
N PRO A 70 13.41 23.48 20.22
CA PRO A 70 14.59 24.24 20.57
C PRO A 70 14.94 24.05 22.06
N PHE A 71 16.21 23.89 22.35
CA PHE A 71 16.74 23.87 23.70
C PHE A 71 18.04 24.71 23.79
N ILE A 72 18.39 25.12 24.98
CA ILE A 72 19.60 25.91 25.22
C ILE A 72 20.71 24.95 25.64
N ALA A 73 21.79 24.92 24.86
CA ALA A 73 23.02 24.20 25.17
C ALA A 73 24.14 25.17 25.53
N GLU A 74 24.99 24.82 26.50
CA GLU A 74 26.21 25.54 26.78
C GLU A 74 27.34 25.02 25.88
N LYS A 75 27.99 25.88 25.13
CA LYS A 75 29.16 25.55 24.30
C LYS A 75 30.31 26.49 24.55
N GLU A 76 31.51 25.95 24.41
CA GLU A 76 32.74 26.69 24.56
C GLU A 76 33.39 26.93 23.19
N TYR A 77 33.67 28.20 22.91
CA TYR A 77 34.40 28.62 21.71
C TYR A 77 35.53 29.57 22.11
N GLY A 78 36.77 29.21 21.76
CA GLY A 78 37.95 30.03 22.07
C GLY A 78 38.13 30.30 23.57
N GLY A 79 37.79 29.32 24.44
CA GLY A 79 37.92 29.44 25.90
C GLY A 79 36.81 30.24 26.57
N ARG A 80 35.75 30.60 25.84
CA ARG A 80 34.57 31.31 26.38
C ARG A 80 33.30 30.47 26.22
N LYS A 81 32.47 30.47 27.26
CA LYS A 81 31.20 29.78 27.28
C LYS A 81 30.10 30.64 26.68
N TYR A 82 29.29 30.04 25.85
CA TYR A 82 28.14 30.67 25.18
C TYR A 82 26.90 29.77 25.32
N HIS A 83 25.76 30.40 25.53
CA HIS A 83 24.47 29.73 25.41
C HIS A 83 24.05 29.78 23.94
N VAL A 84 23.90 28.62 23.34
CA VAL A 84 23.47 28.45 21.94
C VAL A 84 22.12 27.74 21.87
N SER A 85 21.26 28.18 20.97
CA SER A 85 20.01 27.48 20.70
C SER A 85 20.28 26.29 19.76
N GLU A 86 19.89 25.10 20.18
CA GLU A 86 19.94 23.90 19.39
C GLU A 86 18.53 23.27 19.28
N TYR A 87 18.36 22.35 18.35
CA TYR A 87 17.12 21.60 18.20
C TYR A 87 17.36 20.15 18.57
N THR A 88 16.39 19.55 19.26
CA THR A 88 16.33 18.07 19.41
C THR A 88 16.22 17.42 18.03
N MET A 89 16.56 16.15 17.94
CA MET A 89 16.31 15.39 16.71
C MET A 89 14.80 15.37 16.44
N SER A 90 14.41 15.56 15.19
CA SER A 90 13.01 15.44 14.80
C SER A 90 12.54 13.99 14.87
N GLU A 91 11.26 13.79 15.14
CA GLU A 91 10.63 12.48 15.12
C GLU A 91 10.84 11.76 13.76
N ILE A 92 10.73 12.50 12.66
CA ILE A 92 10.92 11.96 11.29
C ILE A 92 12.33 11.38 11.11
N ILE A 93 13.36 12.06 11.63
CA ILE A 93 14.75 11.56 11.54
C ILE A 93 14.96 10.41 12.52
N ALA A 94 14.43 10.52 13.74
CA ALA A 94 14.57 9.49 14.77
C ALA A 94 13.96 8.15 14.31
N SER A 95 12.77 8.17 13.74
CA SER A 95 12.10 6.93 13.26
C SER A 95 12.89 6.17 12.20
N MET A 96 13.71 6.85 11.39
CA MET A 96 14.60 6.14 10.47
C MET A 96 15.68 5.38 11.22
N TYR A 97 16.25 5.96 12.28
CA TYR A 97 17.24 5.27 13.11
C TYR A 97 16.60 4.13 13.91
N ASP A 98 15.41 4.35 14.48
CA ASP A 98 14.68 3.33 15.23
C ASP A 98 14.43 2.09 14.37
N ILE A 99 13.89 2.25 13.15
CA ILE A 99 13.63 1.12 12.26
C ILE A 99 14.92 0.44 11.76
N MET A 100 16.02 1.21 11.60
CA MET A 100 17.32 0.63 11.29
C MET A 100 17.85 -0.26 12.41
N GLU A 101 17.64 0.13 13.67
CA GLU A 101 18.04 -0.66 14.84
C GLU A 101 17.14 -1.88 15.03
N GLU A 102 15.83 -1.72 14.86
CA GLU A 102 14.85 -2.80 15.03
C GLU A 102 14.96 -3.89 13.95
N THR A 103 15.16 -3.49 12.71
CA THR A 103 15.12 -4.41 11.56
C THR A 103 16.49 -4.83 11.03
N GLY A 104 17.55 -4.10 11.39
CA GLY A 104 18.89 -4.25 10.83
C GLY A 104 19.02 -3.73 9.39
N LYS A 105 17.94 -3.23 8.78
CA LYS A 105 17.94 -2.71 7.41
C LYS A 105 18.54 -1.30 7.41
N ARG A 106 19.60 -1.09 6.65
CA ARG A 106 20.28 0.20 6.55
C ARG A 106 19.82 1.06 5.37
N GLU A 107 19.08 0.46 4.44
CA GLU A 107 18.50 1.12 3.28
C GLU A 107 16.99 1.24 3.45
N GLY A 108 16.41 2.36 2.99
CA GLY A 108 15.00 2.59 3.17
C GLY A 108 14.44 3.75 2.35
N ILE A 109 13.11 3.87 2.44
CA ILE A 109 12.34 4.98 1.89
C ILE A 109 11.77 5.79 3.06
N LEU A 110 12.02 7.10 3.06
CA LEU A 110 11.25 8.06 3.83
C LEU A 110 10.12 8.59 2.95
N PHE A 111 8.91 8.19 3.24
CA PHE A 111 7.72 8.59 2.51
C PHE A 111 6.96 9.68 3.27
N LEU A 112 6.80 10.85 2.66
CA LEU A 112 6.10 12.01 3.22
C LEU A 112 4.86 12.29 2.38
N ASP A 113 3.71 11.83 2.85
CA ASP A 113 2.43 12.01 2.15
C ASP A 113 1.82 13.38 2.44
N GLU A 114 1.03 13.87 1.50
CA GLU A 114 0.30 15.14 1.56
C GLU A 114 1.20 16.37 1.77
N ILE A 115 2.43 16.33 1.24
CA ILE A 115 3.44 17.39 1.44
C ILE A 115 3.00 18.77 0.92
N ASN A 116 2.07 18.82 -0.02
CA ASN A 116 1.53 20.06 -0.56
C ASN A 116 0.26 20.56 0.19
N CYS A 117 -0.15 19.86 1.25
CA CYS A 117 -1.24 20.26 2.14
C CYS A 117 -0.76 20.73 3.53
N ILE A 118 0.53 20.91 3.71
CA ILE A 118 1.13 21.32 5.00
C ILE A 118 0.78 22.76 5.37
N SER A 119 0.83 23.06 6.68
CA SER A 119 0.57 24.41 7.18
C SER A 119 1.59 25.44 6.68
N GLU A 120 1.18 26.72 6.60
CA GLU A 120 2.07 27.83 6.20
C GLU A 120 3.32 27.94 7.05
N THR A 121 3.19 27.63 8.33
CA THR A 121 4.30 27.70 9.29
C THR A 121 5.32 26.57 9.09
N LEU A 122 4.89 25.43 8.56
CA LEU A 122 5.75 24.26 8.32
C LEU A 122 6.36 24.27 6.92
N ALA A 123 5.65 24.80 5.92
CA ALA A 123 6.05 24.75 4.51
C ALA A 123 7.50 25.19 4.25
N PRO A 124 8.00 26.34 4.75
CA PRO A 124 9.38 26.76 4.48
C PRO A 124 10.43 25.77 5.00
N SER A 125 10.17 25.18 6.15
CA SER A 125 11.08 24.19 6.75
C SER A 125 11.09 22.88 6.02
N MET A 126 9.92 22.45 5.52
CA MET A 126 9.82 21.24 4.71
C MET A 126 10.47 21.41 3.33
N LEU A 127 10.30 22.57 2.70
CA LEU A 127 11.00 22.87 1.44
C LEU A 127 12.53 22.88 1.65
N GLN A 128 12.99 23.44 2.75
CA GLN A 128 14.41 23.37 3.12
C GLN A 128 14.88 21.93 3.35
N PHE A 129 14.06 21.12 4.04
CA PHE A 129 14.35 19.69 4.24
C PHE A 129 14.42 18.93 2.91
N LEU A 130 13.48 19.14 2.01
CA LEU A 130 13.50 18.50 0.68
C LEU A 130 14.76 18.86 -0.11
N GLN A 131 15.30 20.06 0.08
CA GLN A 131 16.52 20.52 -0.59
C GLN A 131 17.78 19.92 0.03
N TYR A 132 17.92 20.00 1.37
CA TYR A 132 19.16 19.69 2.06
C TYR A 132 19.15 18.35 2.80
N LYS A 133 18.00 17.70 2.89
CA LYS A 133 17.80 16.45 3.64
C LYS A 133 18.17 16.57 5.12
N THR A 134 17.99 17.76 5.69
CA THR A 134 18.33 18.04 7.10
C THR A 134 17.22 18.77 7.81
N PHE A 135 17.00 18.43 9.08
CA PHE A 135 16.29 19.24 10.05
C PHE A 135 17.29 19.73 11.11
N GLY A 136 17.54 21.04 11.14
CA GLY A 136 18.59 21.61 11.97
C GLY A 136 19.96 21.03 11.62
N ARG A 137 20.59 20.32 12.56
CA ARG A 137 21.88 19.64 12.39
C ARG A 137 21.74 18.12 12.10
N HIS A 138 20.53 17.60 12.13
CA HIS A 138 20.27 16.17 11.92
C HIS A 138 19.94 15.92 10.45
N ARG A 139 20.64 14.96 9.85
CA ARG A 139 20.55 14.60 8.43
C ARG A 139 19.83 13.26 8.25
N VAL A 140 19.17 13.10 7.12
CA VAL A 140 18.68 11.80 6.63
C VAL A 140 19.87 10.85 6.53
N PRO A 141 19.80 9.63 7.09
CA PRO A 141 20.88 8.65 7.01
C PRO A 141 21.23 8.28 5.57
N ASP A 142 22.49 7.94 5.33
CA ASP A 142 22.92 7.40 4.04
C ASP A 142 22.18 6.08 3.76
N GLY A 143 21.78 5.88 2.49
CA GLY A 143 20.96 4.73 2.09
C GLY A 143 19.46 4.96 2.20
N TRP A 144 19.02 6.17 2.55
CA TRP A 144 17.59 6.52 2.57
C TRP A 144 17.22 7.44 1.40
N VAL A 145 16.12 7.08 0.74
CA VAL A 145 15.57 7.85 -0.38
C VAL A 145 14.31 8.58 0.08
N VAL A 146 14.26 9.89 -0.17
CA VAL A 146 13.08 10.70 0.17
C VAL A 146 12.09 10.64 -0.99
N VAL A 147 10.91 10.11 -0.72
CA VAL A 147 9.75 10.11 -1.62
C VAL A 147 8.64 10.91 -0.96
N THR A 148 8.01 11.76 -1.72
CA THR A 148 6.90 12.59 -1.25
C THR A 148 5.68 12.37 -2.12
N ALA A 149 4.51 12.66 -1.60
CA ALA A 149 3.29 12.59 -2.38
C ALA A 149 2.39 13.81 -2.13
N GLY A 150 1.55 14.09 -3.08
CA GLY A 150 0.55 15.15 -2.99
C GLY A 150 -0.59 14.93 -3.95
N ASN A 151 -1.69 15.64 -3.71
CA ASN A 151 -2.86 15.62 -4.57
C ASN A 151 -2.85 16.86 -5.48
N PRO A 152 -3.39 16.77 -6.70
CA PRO A 152 -3.66 17.93 -7.53
C PRO A 152 -4.66 18.90 -6.87
N PRO A 153 -4.58 20.22 -7.17
CA PRO A 153 -5.42 21.25 -6.54
C PRO A 153 -6.94 21.04 -6.72
N GLU A 154 -7.34 20.41 -7.81
CA GLU A 154 -8.76 20.13 -8.09
C GLU A 154 -9.43 19.18 -7.11
N TYR A 155 -8.66 18.44 -6.32
CA TYR A 155 -9.18 17.46 -5.37
C TYR A 155 -9.21 17.96 -3.92
N ASN A 156 -8.39 18.98 -3.60
CA ASN A 156 -8.29 19.47 -2.24
C ASN A 156 -7.95 20.98 -2.22
N ASP A 157 -8.85 21.79 -1.69
CA ASP A 157 -8.70 23.25 -1.59
C ASP A 157 -7.54 23.70 -0.69
N SER A 158 -7.04 22.78 0.17
CA SER A 158 -5.88 23.05 1.04
C SER A 158 -4.54 22.86 0.32
N VAL A 159 -4.56 22.41 -0.92
CA VAL A 159 -3.34 22.19 -1.73
C VAL A 159 -2.69 23.53 -2.07
N ARG A 160 -1.39 23.58 -1.88
CA ARG A 160 -0.54 24.69 -2.32
C ARG A 160 0.25 24.29 -3.53
N ASP A 161 0.27 25.17 -4.49
CA ASP A 161 1.15 25.00 -5.64
C ASP A 161 2.59 25.37 -5.27
N PHE A 162 3.54 24.54 -5.68
CA PHE A 162 4.95 24.86 -5.50
C PHE A 162 5.42 25.80 -6.59
N ASP A 163 6.31 26.71 -6.22
CA ASP A 163 6.96 27.58 -7.17
C ASP A 163 7.91 26.80 -8.11
N LEU A 164 8.29 27.44 -9.22
CA LEU A 164 9.18 26.83 -10.21
C LEU A 164 10.51 26.37 -9.60
N VAL A 165 11.03 27.11 -8.60
CA VAL A 165 12.30 26.81 -7.97
C VAL A 165 12.20 25.52 -7.14
N THR A 166 11.07 25.30 -6.49
CA THR A 166 10.78 24.06 -5.75
C THR A 166 10.61 22.89 -6.71
N TRP A 167 9.83 23.07 -7.80
CA TRP A 167 9.65 22.03 -8.82
C TRP A 167 10.96 21.60 -9.48
N ASP A 168 11.87 22.52 -9.77
CA ASP A 168 13.19 22.19 -10.34
C ASP A 168 14.05 21.28 -9.45
N ARG A 169 13.76 21.23 -8.15
CA ARG A 169 14.48 20.40 -7.17
C ARG A 169 13.85 19.04 -6.92
N LEU A 170 12.67 18.80 -7.44
CA LEU A 170 11.92 17.56 -7.28
C LEU A 170 11.97 16.73 -8.56
N LYS A 171 11.81 15.41 -8.42
CA LYS A 171 11.57 14.49 -9.52
C LYS A 171 10.07 14.15 -9.54
N ARG A 172 9.30 14.88 -10.31
CA ARG A 172 7.85 14.68 -10.42
C ARG A 172 7.53 13.43 -11.22
N ILE A 173 6.61 12.62 -10.68
CA ILE A 173 6.00 11.47 -11.34
C ILE A 173 4.49 11.63 -11.17
N ASP A 174 3.78 11.77 -12.28
CA ASP A 174 2.32 11.82 -12.28
C ASP A 174 1.78 10.38 -12.27
N ILE A 175 0.83 10.13 -11.36
CA ILE A 175 0.18 8.83 -11.19
C ILE A 175 -1.30 9.00 -11.53
N GLU A 176 -1.77 8.17 -12.45
CA GLU A 176 -3.16 8.11 -12.86
C GLU A 176 -3.80 6.80 -12.43
N PRO A 177 -5.11 6.78 -12.16
CA PRO A 177 -5.83 5.54 -11.88
C PRO A 177 -5.80 4.61 -13.09
N ASP A 178 -5.29 3.40 -12.92
CA ASP A 178 -5.28 2.36 -13.95
C ASP A 178 -5.87 1.07 -13.37
N PHE A 179 -7.04 0.70 -13.88
CA PHE A 179 -7.74 -0.51 -13.43
C PHE A 179 -6.92 -1.77 -13.69
N LYS A 180 -6.21 -1.88 -14.80
CA LYS A 180 -5.46 -3.09 -15.13
C LYS A 180 -4.32 -3.33 -14.13
N ILE A 181 -3.58 -2.28 -13.80
CA ILE A 181 -2.49 -2.34 -12.80
C ILE A 181 -3.07 -2.60 -11.41
N TRP A 182 -4.15 -1.89 -11.05
CA TRP A 182 -4.80 -2.10 -9.76
C TRP A 182 -5.36 -3.51 -9.61
N LYS A 183 -5.86 -4.12 -10.68
CA LYS A 183 -6.38 -5.49 -10.65
C LYS A 183 -5.31 -6.50 -10.23
N GLU A 184 -4.09 -6.40 -10.74
CA GLU A 184 -2.97 -7.27 -10.35
C GLU A 184 -2.68 -7.16 -8.84
N TYR A 185 -2.68 -5.95 -8.31
CA TYR A 185 -2.57 -5.70 -6.86
C TYR A 185 -3.76 -6.28 -6.09
N ALA A 186 -4.98 -6.06 -6.58
CA ALA A 186 -6.21 -6.50 -5.92
C ALA A 186 -6.33 -8.03 -5.87
N GLU A 187 -5.92 -8.74 -6.91
CA GLU A 187 -5.85 -10.20 -6.94
C GLU A 187 -4.83 -10.72 -5.91
N ASN A 188 -3.64 -10.14 -5.84
CA ASN A 188 -2.63 -10.52 -4.86
C ASN A 188 -3.05 -10.22 -3.42
N LYS A 189 -3.77 -9.13 -3.20
CA LYS A 189 -4.31 -8.76 -1.88
C LYS A 189 -5.53 -9.62 -1.49
N GLY A 190 -6.18 -10.29 -2.44
CA GLY A 190 -7.39 -11.05 -2.21
C GLY A 190 -8.64 -10.17 -2.11
N VAL A 191 -8.72 -9.10 -2.89
CA VAL A 191 -9.95 -8.29 -3.00
C VAL A 191 -11.11 -9.14 -3.48
N HIS A 192 -12.30 -8.89 -2.93
CA HIS A 192 -13.50 -9.66 -3.15
C HIS A 192 -13.77 -9.88 -4.65
N PRO A 193 -13.90 -11.13 -5.08
CA PRO A 193 -13.96 -11.46 -6.50
C PRO A 193 -15.16 -10.87 -7.24
N LEU A 194 -16.29 -10.63 -6.55
CA LEU A 194 -17.44 -9.93 -7.14
C LEU A 194 -17.11 -8.49 -7.54
N ILE A 195 -16.27 -7.81 -6.77
CA ILE A 195 -15.79 -6.48 -7.11
C ILE A 195 -14.93 -6.54 -8.37
N LEU A 196 -14.01 -7.50 -8.45
CA LEU A 196 -13.16 -7.70 -9.63
C LEU A 196 -13.98 -8.03 -10.86
N SER A 197 -14.93 -8.95 -10.75
CA SER A 197 -15.84 -9.33 -11.85
C SER A 197 -16.72 -8.15 -12.32
N TYR A 198 -17.27 -7.37 -11.40
CA TYR A 198 -18.02 -6.16 -11.73
C TYR A 198 -17.17 -5.17 -12.50
N LEU A 199 -15.96 -4.86 -11.99
CA LEU A 199 -15.07 -3.89 -12.59
C LEU A 199 -14.46 -4.37 -13.91
N GLU A 200 -14.32 -5.67 -14.15
CA GLU A 200 -13.96 -6.19 -15.47
C GLU A 200 -15.00 -5.84 -16.54
N THR A 201 -16.27 -5.84 -16.17
CA THR A 201 -17.37 -5.51 -17.09
C THR A 201 -17.62 -4.01 -17.21
N LYS A 202 -17.24 -3.23 -16.17
CA LYS A 202 -17.48 -1.79 -16.04
C LYS A 202 -16.24 -1.07 -15.53
N LYS A 203 -15.18 -1.07 -16.35
CA LYS A 203 -13.87 -0.51 -15.98
C LYS A 203 -13.93 0.98 -15.67
N GLU A 204 -14.88 1.69 -16.27
CA GLU A 204 -15.15 3.11 -16.00
C GLU A 204 -15.65 3.38 -14.57
N ASP A 205 -16.24 2.40 -13.92
CA ASP A 205 -16.72 2.51 -12.54
C ASP A 205 -15.61 2.29 -11.49
N PHE A 206 -14.39 1.98 -11.92
CA PHE A 206 -13.25 1.78 -11.02
C PHE A 206 -12.85 3.04 -10.26
N TYR A 207 -12.80 4.17 -10.96
CA TYR A 207 -12.37 5.44 -10.40
C TYR A 207 -13.15 6.59 -11.05
N SER A 208 -13.87 7.35 -10.25
CA SER A 208 -14.60 8.54 -10.68
C SER A 208 -14.67 9.56 -9.54
N ILE A 209 -14.45 10.82 -9.83
CA ILE A 209 -14.68 11.95 -8.93
C ILE A 209 -15.44 13.00 -9.72
N GLU A 210 -16.71 13.19 -9.36
CA GLU A 210 -17.63 14.10 -10.04
C GLU A 210 -18.11 15.16 -9.05
N THR A 211 -18.14 16.43 -9.49
CA THR A 211 -18.76 17.49 -8.69
C THR A 211 -20.21 17.62 -9.10
N THR A 212 -21.10 17.39 -8.17
CA THR A 212 -22.56 17.48 -8.34
C THR A 212 -23.12 18.69 -7.60
N VAL A 213 -24.38 18.98 -7.80
CA VAL A 213 -25.08 20.08 -7.07
C VAL A 213 -25.15 19.79 -5.57
N ASP A 214 -25.21 18.52 -5.20
CA ASP A 214 -25.33 18.06 -3.80
C ASP A 214 -23.97 17.84 -3.12
N GLY A 215 -22.86 18.01 -3.83
CA GLY A 215 -21.50 17.79 -3.34
C GLY A 215 -20.61 17.04 -4.31
N LYS A 216 -19.65 16.28 -3.80
CA LYS A 216 -18.76 15.43 -4.61
C LYS A 216 -19.23 13.99 -4.54
N ASP A 217 -19.61 13.41 -5.67
CA ASP A 217 -19.86 11.99 -5.84
C ASP A 217 -18.56 11.33 -6.31
N PHE A 218 -18.09 10.30 -5.59
CA PHE A 218 -16.81 9.69 -5.93
C PHE A 218 -16.74 8.20 -5.64
N VAL A 219 -15.86 7.53 -6.35
CA VAL A 219 -15.39 6.17 -6.10
C VAL A 219 -13.88 6.13 -6.33
N THR A 220 -13.18 5.43 -5.48
CA THR A 220 -11.72 5.30 -5.53
C THR A 220 -11.30 3.85 -5.35
N ALA A 221 -10.04 3.54 -5.72
CA ALA A 221 -9.46 2.22 -5.47
C ALA A 221 -9.51 1.81 -4.00
N ARG A 222 -9.31 2.77 -3.07
CA ARG A 222 -9.45 2.55 -1.63
C ARG A 222 -10.87 2.13 -1.26
N GLY A 223 -11.89 2.84 -1.76
CA GLY A 223 -13.29 2.52 -1.48
C GLY A 223 -13.66 1.09 -1.87
N TRP A 224 -13.15 0.59 -2.99
CA TRP A 224 -13.34 -0.80 -3.41
C TRP A 224 -12.65 -1.80 -2.48
N VAL A 225 -11.44 -1.50 -2.00
CA VAL A 225 -10.71 -2.38 -1.05
C VAL A 225 -11.43 -2.40 0.30
N ASP A 226 -11.82 -1.24 0.84
CA ASP A 226 -12.50 -1.14 2.12
C ASP A 226 -13.88 -1.83 2.07
N LEU A 227 -14.60 -1.71 0.94
CA LEU A 227 -15.84 -2.45 0.71
C LEU A 227 -15.62 -3.96 0.67
N SER A 228 -14.56 -4.40 -0.01
CA SER A 228 -14.18 -5.82 -0.08
C SER A 228 -13.99 -6.44 1.31
N ASP A 229 -13.21 -5.78 2.15
CA ASP A 229 -12.93 -6.27 3.50
C ASP A 229 -14.22 -6.38 4.33
N MET A 230 -15.14 -5.43 4.17
CA MET A 230 -16.44 -5.44 4.83
C MET A 230 -17.36 -6.54 4.28
N MET A 231 -17.37 -6.76 2.96
CA MET A 231 -18.18 -7.79 2.33
C MET A 231 -17.83 -9.18 2.88
N PHE A 232 -16.53 -9.54 2.92
CA PHE A 232 -16.08 -10.81 3.50
C PHE A 232 -16.55 -11.01 4.94
N LEU A 233 -16.44 -9.97 5.77
CA LEU A 233 -16.84 -10.04 7.18
C LEU A 233 -18.36 -10.25 7.34
N LEU A 234 -19.17 -9.54 6.54
CA LEU A 234 -20.62 -9.60 6.62
C LEU A 234 -21.15 -10.93 6.04
N GLU A 235 -20.57 -11.42 4.96
CA GLU A 235 -20.92 -12.73 4.39
C GLU A 235 -20.63 -13.86 5.38
N GLN A 236 -19.49 -13.84 6.07
CA GLN A 236 -19.18 -14.79 7.15
C GLN A 236 -20.20 -14.74 8.30
N GLN A 237 -20.77 -13.55 8.58
CA GLN A 237 -21.77 -13.37 9.61
C GLN A 237 -23.20 -13.66 9.12
N GLY A 238 -23.40 -13.89 7.82
CA GLY A 238 -24.71 -14.05 7.18
C GLY A 238 -25.55 -12.77 7.23
N ALA A 239 -24.90 -11.60 7.26
CA ALA A 239 -25.56 -10.30 7.26
C ALA A 239 -25.83 -9.82 5.82
N ASP A 240 -26.92 -9.05 5.67
CA ASP A 240 -27.29 -8.50 4.36
C ASP A 240 -26.33 -7.39 3.91
N ILE A 241 -25.96 -7.42 2.64
CA ILE A 241 -25.16 -6.38 1.95
C ILE A 241 -26.09 -5.67 0.96
N ASP A 242 -26.55 -4.50 1.33
CA ASP A 242 -27.49 -3.71 0.56
C ASP A 242 -26.86 -2.45 -0.06
N GLU A 243 -27.64 -1.73 -0.88
CA GLU A 243 -27.22 -0.46 -1.50
C GLU A 243 -26.80 0.57 -0.45
N GLN A 244 -27.43 0.58 0.73
CA GLN A 244 -27.11 1.55 1.78
C GLN A 244 -25.72 1.30 2.37
N LEU A 245 -25.36 0.05 2.61
CA LEU A 245 -24.01 -0.33 3.04
C LEU A 245 -22.97 0.01 1.97
N ILE A 246 -23.21 -0.42 0.73
CA ILE A 246 -22.29 -0.17 -0.39
C ILE A 246 -22.03 1.32 -0.58
N SER A 247 -23.05 2.15 -0.46
CA SER A 247 -22.94 3.61 -0.61
C SER A 247 -22.08 4.29 0.46
N GLN A 248 -21.81 3.63 1.59
CA GLN A 248 -20.89 4.15 2.60
C GLN A 248 -19.43 4.13 2.14
N TYR A 249 -19.08 3.22 1.24
CA TYR A 249 -17.73 3.04 0.67
C TYR A 249 -17.63 3.61 -0.75
N ILE A 250 -18.67 3.42 -1.53
CA ILE A 250 -18.79 3.89 -2.92
C ILE A 250 -19.73 5.09 -2.93
N GLN A 251 -19.19 6.29 -2.73
CA GLN A 251 -19.99 7.50 -2.60
C GLN A 251 -20.49 8.09 -3.93
N ASN A 252 -20.23 7.41 -5.06
CA ASN A 252 -20.91 7.67 -6.31
C ASN A 252 -22.21 6.87 -6.35
N ARG A 253 -23.34 7.56 -6.20
CA ARG A 253 -24.69 6.95 -6.07
C ARG A 253 -25.04 6.04 -7.26
N ARG A 254 -24.68 6.44 -8.47
CA ARG A 254 -24.94 5.64 -9.68
C ARG A 254 -24.17 4.32 -9.63
N ILE A 255 -22.91 4.37 -9.23
CA ILE A 255 -22.02 3.20 -9.16
C ILE A 255 -22.44 2.30 -8.01
N ALA A 256 -22.72 2.86 -6.82
CA ALA A 256 -23.20 2.08 -5.68
C ALA A 256 -24.47 1.29 -6.00
N LYS A 257 -25.46 1.95 -6.59
CA LYS A 257 -26.70 1.29 -7.05
C LYS A 257 -26.45 0.22 -8.11
N SER A 258 -25.54 0.50 -9.06
CA SER A 258 -25.18 -0.45 -10.10
C SER A 258 -24.50 -1.69 -9.54
N PHE A 259 -23.58 -1.51 -8.58
CA PHE A 259 -22.92 -2.63 -7.92
C PHE A 259 -23.86 -3.42 -7.01
N ALA A 260 -24.74 -2.76 -6.26
CA ALA A 260 -25.78 -3.42 -5.44
C ALA A 260 -26.67 -4.34 -6.30
N ALA A 261 -27.17 -3.82 -7.43
CA ALA A 261 -27.96 -4.62 -8.36
C ALA A 261 -27.16 -5.80 -8.95
N TYR A 262 -25.87 -5.64 -9.19
CA TYR A 262 -24.99 -6.71 -9.63
C TYR A 262 -24.79 -7.78 -8.54
N TYR A 263 -24.60 -7.37 -7.29
CA TYR A 263 -24.48 -8.24 -6.13
C TYR A 263 -25.75 -9.10 -5.94
N ASP A 264 -26.93 -8.47 -5.95
CA ASP A 264 -28.23 -9.16 -5.83
C ASP A 264 -28.44 -10.18 -6.96
N LEU A 265 -28.10 -9.78 -8.19
CA LEU A 265 -28.24 -10.63 -9.37
C LEU A 265 -27.30 -11.85 -9.30
N PHE A 266 -26.10 -11.64 -8.82
CA PHE A 266 -25.11 -12.70 -8.62
C PHE A 266 -25.62 -13.75 -7.64
N HIS A 267 -26.07 -13.35 -6.46
CA HIS A 267 -26.59 -14.27 -5.45
C HIS A 267 -27.88 -14.99 -5.89
N LYS A 268 -28.73 -14.29 -6.65
CA LYS A 268 -29.90 -14.89 -7.27
C LYS A 268 -29.50 -16.01 -8.22
N TYR A 269 -28.61 -15.74 -9.15
CA TYR A 269 -28.18 -16.75 -10.14
C TYR A 269 -27.35 -17.86 -9.51
N GLN A 270 -26.55 -17.58 -8.49
CA GLN A 270 -25.83 -18.63 -7.75
C GLN A 270 -26.78 -19.69 -7.20
N LYS A 271 -27.94 -19.28 -6.67
CA LYS A 271 -28.98 -20.17 -6.16
C LYS A 271 -29.78 -20.82 -7.27
N GLU A 272 -30.23 -20.06 -8.26
CA GLU A 272 -31.05 -20.55 -9.36
C GLU A 272 -30.33 -21.58 -10.24
N TYR A 273 -29.07 -21.35 -10.52
CA TYR A 273 -28.21 -22.21 -11.33
C TYR A 273 -27.44 -23.25 -10.53
N ARG A 274 -27.63 -23.33 -9.21
CA ARG A 274 -27.00 -24.35 -8.34
C ARG A 274 -25.50 -24.51 -8.65
N ILE A 275 -24.76 -23.42 -8.62
CA ILE A 275 -23.36 -23.38 -9.07
C ILE A 275 -22.50 -24.43 -8.36
N ALA A 276 -22.68 -24.60 -7.04
CA ALA A 276 -21.98 -25.62 -6.26
C ALA A 276 -22.24 -27.05 -6.82
N ASP A 277 -23.50 -27.42 -7.08
CA ASP A 277 -23.85 -28.74 -7.60
C ASP A 277 -23.21 -29.00 -8.98
N ILE A 278 -23.05 -27.93 -9.81
CA ILE A 278 -22.35 -28.03 -11.09
C ILE A 278 -20.89 -28.38 -10.90
N LEU A 279 -20.21 -27.70 -9.94
CA LEU A 279 -18.79 -27.91 -9.68
C LEU A 279 -18.53 -29.27 -9.01
N ASP A 280 -19.44 -29.74 -8.18
CA ASP A 280 -19.38 -31.07 -7.55
C ASP A 280 -19.65 -32.20 -8.54
N GLY A 281 -20.11 -31.88 -9.76
CA GLY A 281 -20.37 -32.84 -10.81
C GLY A 281 -21.72 -33.57 -10.69
N ASP A 282 -22.66 -32.99 -9.97
CA ASP A 282 -24.02 -33.53 -9.81
C ASP A 282 -24.84 -33.49 -11.10
N ASP A 283 -25.97 -34.21 -11.16
CA ASP A 283 -26.87 -34.19 -12.32
C ASP A 283 -27.64 -32.86 -12.40
N VAL A 284 -27.18 -31.98 -13.31
CA VAL A 284 -27.70 -30.62 -13.54
C VAL A 284 -28.36 -30.44 -14.92
N LYS A 285 -28.96 -31.49 -15.48
CA LYS A 285 -29.59 -31.43 -16.82
C LYS A 285 -30.68 -30.37 -16.93
N ASP A 286 -31.42 -30.13 -15.87
CA ASP A 286 -32.43 -29.09 -15.76
C ASP A 286 -31.80 -27.69 -15.85
N VAL A 287 -30.67 -27.49 -15.15
CA VAL A 287 -29.89 -26.23 -15.15
C VAL A 287 -29.30 -25.96 -16.55
N ILE A 288 -28.72 -26.97 -17.20
CA ILE A 288 -28.23 -26.87 -18.59
C ILE A 288 -29.34 -26.45 -19.55
N SER A 289 -30.54 -27.05 -19.40
CA SER A 289 -31.71 -26.68 -20.20
C SER A 289 -32.16 -25.24 -19.96
N MET A 290 -32.08 -24.77 -18.69
CA MET A 290 -32.42 -23.39 -18.31
C MET A 290 -31.40 -22.42 -18.91
N ALA A 291 -30.10 -22.68 -18.76
CA ALA A 291 -29.03 -21.88 -19.33
C ALA A 291 -29.11 -21.79 -20.86
N GLY A 292 -29.56 -22.89 -21.53
CA GLY A 292 -29.81 -22.90 -22.98
C GLY A 292 -30.89 -21.93 -23.44
N LYS A 293 -31.86 -21.60 -22.57
CA LYS A 293 -32.98 -20.68 -22.85
C LYS A 293 -32.73 -19.26 -22.31
N ALA A 294 -31.71 -19.08 -21.47
CA ALA A 294 -31.40 -17.84 -20.85
C ALA A 294 -30.93 -16.78 -21.86
N ARG A 295 -31.09 -15.51 -21.51
CA ARG A 295 -30.59 -14.39 -22.30
C ARG A 295 -29.07 -14.37 -22.33
N PHE A 296 -28.50 -13.68 -23.30
CA PHE A 296 -27.04 -13.64 -23.48
C PHE A 296 -26.33 -13.05 -22.26
N ASP A 297 -26.83 -11.94 -21.70
CA ASP A 297 -26.34 -11.29 -20.49
C ASP A 297 -26.34 -12.22 -19.27
N GLU A 298 -27.43 -12.95 -19.09
CA GLU A 298 -27.60 -13.96 -18.04
C GLU A 298 -26.57 -15.11 -18.16
N ARG A 299 -26.34 -15.62 -19.37
CA ARG A 299 -25.36 -16.69 -19.65
C ARG A 299 -23.92 -16.21 -19.32
N ILE A 300 -23.59 -14.96 -19.66
CA ILE A 300 -22.30 -14.37 -19.33
C ILE A 300 -22.12 -14.28 -17.82
N THR A 301 -23.16 -13.86 -17.09
CA THR A 301 -23.13 -13.79 -15.63
C THR A 301 -22.95 -15.18 -15.00
N VAL A 302 -23.69 -16.19 -15.47
CA VAL A 302 -23.56 -17.57 -14.97
C VAL A 302 -22.18 -18.15 -15.28
N LEU A 303 -21.61 -17.86 -16.45
CA LEU A 303 -20.25 -18.27 -16.78
C LEU A 303 -19.22 -17.60 -15.85
N GLY A 304 -19.42 -16.32 -15.57
CA GLY A 304 -18.62 -15.59 -14.60
C GLY A 304 -18.69 -16.19 -13.19
N LEU A 305 -19.90 -16.58 -12.76
CA LEU A 305 -20.13 -17.30 -11.50
C LEU A 305 -19.35 -18.61 -11.41
N LEU A 306 -19.46 -19.45 -12.44
CA LEU A 306 -18.76 -20.74 -12.49
C LEU A 306 -17.24 -20.56 -12.46
N THR A 307 -16.73 -19.61 -13.25
CA THR A 307 -15.30 -19.32 -13.28
C THR A 307 -14.82 -18.84 -11.91
N HIS A 308 -15.60 -17.97 -11.28
CA HIS A 308 -15.29 -17.42 -9.97
C HIS A 308 -15.25 -18.49 -8.87
N SER A 309 -16.30 -19.32 -8.76
CA SER A 309 -16.32 -20.40 -7.76
C SER A 309 -15.17 -21.39 -7.99
N LEU A 310 -14.84 -21.70 -9.25
CA LEU A 310 -13.68 -22.55 -9.55
C LEU A 310 -12.34 -21.90 -9.14
N GLU A 311 -12.22 -20.60 -9.30
CA GLU A 311 -11.04 -19.84 -8.83
C GLU A 311 -10.94 -19.83 -7.31
N GLU A 312 -12.06 -19.69 -6.59
CA GLU A 312 -12.11 -19.77 -5.12
C GLU A 312 -11.68 -21.16 -4.63
N ASP A 313 -12.29 -22.22 -5.14
CA ASP A 313 -11.93 -23.60 -4.78
C ASP A 313 -10.44 -23.87 -5.03
N THR A 314 -9.94 -23.41 -6.18
CA THR A 314 -8.53 -23.56 -6.54
C THR A 314 -7.61 -22.79 -5.56
N ARG A 315 -8.03 -21.60 -5.16
CA ARG A 315 -7.28 -20.76 -4.19
C ARG A 315 -7.27 -21.40 -2.81
N GLU A 316 -8.40 -21.93 -2.33
CA GLU A 316 -8.48 -22.63 -1.05
C GLU A 316 -7.55 -23.85 -1.04
N ILE A 317 -7.63 -24.70 -2.05
CA ILE A 317 -6.76 -25.88 -2.21
C ILE A 317 -5.27 -25.46 -2.22
N TYR A 318 -4.94 -24.38 -2.91
CA TYR A 318 -3.57 -23.87 -2.96
C TYR A 318 -3.10 -23.38 -1.59
N GLN A 319 -3.94 -22.64 -0.85
CA GLN A 319 -3.61 -22.15 0.50
C GLN A 319 -3.44 -23.29 1.50
N GLU A 320 -4.33 -24.29 1.46
CA GLU A 320 -4.20 -25.50 2.29
C GLU A 320 -2.90 -26.25 1.98
N ASN A 321 -2.56 -26.43 0.71
CA ASN A 321 -1.29 -27.04 0.32
C ASN A 321 -0.08 -26.26 0.79
N GLN A 322 -0.10 -24.93 0.72
CA GLN A 322 0.98 -24.08 1.24
C GLN A 322 1.09 -24.19 2.77
N GLY A 323 -0.04 -24.27 3.47
CA GLY A 323 -0.08 -24.51 4.93
C GLY A 323 0.56 -25.86 5.29
N LEU A 324 0.21 -26.91 4.56
CA LEU A 324 0.78 -28.24 4.75
C LEU A 324 2.30 -28.28 4.47
N LEU A 325 2.75 -27.62 3.39
CA LEU A 325 4.18 -27.52 3.06
C LEU A 325 4.97 -26.79 4.15
N ARG A 326 4.43 -25.71 4.70
CA ARG A 326 5.05 -24.99 5.84
C ARG A 326 5.14 -25.89 7.08
N ALA A 327 4.07 -26.62 7.40
CA ALA A 327 4.07 -27.54 8.51
C ALA A 327 5.10 -28.69 8.34
N VAL A 328 5.21 -29.26 7.13
CA VAL A 328 6.21 -30.29 6.82
C VAL A 328 7.63 -29.75 6.94
N ASN A 329 7.90 -28.54 6.45
CA ASN A 329 9.21 -27.92 6.59
C ASN A 329 9.57 -27.65 8.06
N LEU A 330 8.63 -27.16 8.85
CA LEU A 330 8.82 -26.95 10.30
C LEU A 330 9.13 -28.26 11.03
N ILE A 331 8.45 -29.35 10.66
CA ILE A 331 8.72 -30.69 11.22
C ILE A 331 10.12 -31.15 10.84
N ARG A 332 10.57 -30.95 9.60
CA ARG A 332 11.93 -31.30 9.14
C ARG A 332 12.99 -30.53 9.91
N GLU A 333 12.84 -29.22 10.01
CA GLU A 333 13.78 -28.36 10.75
C GLU A 333 13.87 -28.76 12.23
N ASN A 334 12.73 -29.05 12.86
CA ASN A 334 12.71 -29.51 14.25
C ASN A 334 13.35 -30.89 14.41
N LYS A 335 13.20 -31.79 13.45
CA LYS A 335 13.84 -33.08 13.43
C LYS A 335 15.36 -32.96 13.29
N GLU A 336 15.85 -32.14 12.37
CA GLU A 336 17.28 -31.88 12.23
C GLU A 336 17.88 -31.28 13.50
N ARG A 337 17.23 -30.28 14.12
CA ARG A 337 17.67 -29.73 15.42
C ARG A 337 17.73 -30.77 16.55
N LEU A 338 16.81 -31.73 16.58
CA LEU A 338 16.80 -32.83 17.56
C LEU A 338 17.89 -33.86 17.28
N GLU A 339 18.24 -34.11 16.02
CA GLU A 339 19.33 -34.98 15.62
C GLU A 339 20.69 -34.33 15.93
N ASP A 340 20.88 -33.06 15.67
CA ASP A 340 22.06 -32.26 16.03
C ASP A 340 22.26 -32.20 17.55
N ALA A 341 21.17 -32.03 18.33
CA ALA A 341 21.23 -32.00 19.77
C ALA A 341 21.54 -33.36 20.39
N LYS A 342 21.41 -34.47 19.66
CA LYS A 342 21.75 -35.83 20.08
C LYS A 342 23.13 -36.28 19.62
N ALA A 343 23.82 -35.50 18.77
CA ALA A 343 25.21 -35.79 18.43
C ALA A 343 26.09 -35.62 19.67
N PRO A 344 26.80 -36.64 20.15
CA PRO A 344 27.66 -36.49 21.31
C PRO A 344 28.79 -35.53 20.96
N GLU A 345 29.00 -34.52 21.81
CA GLU A 345 30.23 -33.74 21.81
C GLU A 345 31.39 -34.75 21.85
N GLY A 346 32.16 -34.78 20.77
CA GLY A 346 33.25 -35.70 20.63
C GLY A 346 34.18 -35.63 21.84
N SER A 347 34.27 -36.71 22.57
CA SER A 347 35.24 -36.93 23.61
C SER A 347 36.64 -36.71 23.03
N GLY A 348 37.18 -35.53 23.20
CA GLY A 348 38.60 -35.28 23.13
C GLY A 348 39.27 -35.94 24.31
N ILE A 349 39.55 -37.24 24.19
CA ILE A 349 40.38 -37.97 25.13
C ILE A 349 41.82 -37.59 24.84
N LEU A 350 42.42 -36.97 25.85
CA LEU A 350 43.82 -36.96 26.15
C LEU A 350 44.54 -38.22 25.67
N SER A 351 45.64 -38.05 24.98
CA SER A 351 46.78 -38.96 25.03
C SER A 351 48.06 -38.18 25.01
N GLU A 352 48.71 -38.24 26.20
CA GLU A 352 50.16 -38.15 26.47
C GLU A 352 51.01 -37.12 25.70
#